data_6e6842dc4f0dc154f8f0e0cadfe6c27d
#
_entry.id   6e6842dc4f0dc154f8f0e0cadfe6c27d
#
_cell.length_a   1.000
_cell.length_b   1.000
_cell.length_c   1.000
_cell.angle_alpha   90.00
_cell.angle_beta   90.00
_cell.angle_gamma   90.00
#
_symmetry.space_group_name_H-M   'P 1'
#
loop_
_entity.id
_entity.type
_entity.pdbx_description
1 polymer ?
#
loop_
_entity_poly.entity_id
_entity_poly.type
_entity_poly.pdbx_seq_one_letter_code
_entity_poly.pdbx_strand_id
1 'polypeptide(L)'
;MFELNLKDRKAGRMLDRRDDFVILALESSADRASAAVVRTGMPGIQHLHEARHGHAALISELARAALAEAGVEPDEITHVAAGRGPGSFTGLRVALAAAKGFSLATGASGTGVSCLAAAAYAASTRADGGHIIATADTRRGSFFAQLFTAAADPLSGIIEIDPEDHTPLAGAWHGAMVIGAGAGPLAEALDDAGLRPDLSAPPIDSLQVARLVETRISKGLDQEPLLPLYVTPAFLGLSKQ
;
A
#
# COMPACT_ATOMS: atom_id res chain seq x y z
N MET A 1 31.29 -3.68 -39.15
CA MET A 1 30.52 -4.95 -39.12
C MET A 1 30.77 -5.60 -37.79
N PHE A 2 29.93 -5.28 -36.78
CA PHE A 2 29.89 -5.95 -35.47
C PHE A 2 28.43 -6.28 -35.19
N GLU A 3 28.00 -7.47 -35.60
CA GLU A 3 26.74 -8.06 -35.11
C GLU A 3 26.97 -8.56 -33.67
N LEU A 4 26.49 -7.82 -32.70
CA LEU A 4 26.40 -8.30 -31.32
C LEU A 4 25.20 -9.23 -31.22
N ASN A 5 25.52 -10.49 -31.06
CA ASN A 5 24.60 -11.61 -30.95
C ASN A 5 23.75 -11.51 -29.68
N LEU A 6 22.47 -11.24 -29.84
CA LEU A 6 21.46 -11.16 -28.76
C LEU A 6 21.28 -12.46 -27.95
N LYS A 7 21.93 -13.57 -28.36
CA LYS A 7 21.85 -14.86 -27.68
C LYS A 7 22.79 -14.99 -26.47
N ASP A 8 23.84 -14.17 -26.37
CA ASP A 8 24.83 -14.29 -25.29
C ASP A 8 24.44 -13.58 -23.98
N ARG A 9 23.36 -12.78 -23.97
CA ARG A 9 22.84 -12.15 -22.74
C ARG A 9 22.07 -13.12 -21.83
N LYS A 10 21.63 -14.28 -22.34
CA LYS A 10 20.85 -15.28 -21.55
C LYS A 10 21.71 -16.33 -20.84
N ALA A 11 23.00 -16.42 -21.13
CA ALA A 11 23.87 -17.50 -20.62
C ALA A 11 24.65 -17.14 -19.34
N GLY A 12 24.59 -15.92 -18.83
CA GLY A 12 25.47 -15.44 -17.76
C GLY A 12 24.88 -15.25 -16.37
N ARG A 13 23.60 -15.62 -16.11
CA ARG A 13 23.02 -15.42 -14.77
C ARG A 13 22.05 -16.54 -14.40
N MET A 14 22.63 -17.72 -14.14
CA MET A 14 21.92 -18.75 -13.36
C MET A 14 22.06 -18.41 -11.87
N LEU A 15 21.45 -17.27 -11.46
CA LEU A 15 21.13 -17.02 -10.06
C LEU A 15 19.85 -17.80 -9.74
N ASP A 16 19.78 -18.38 -8.58
CA ASP A 16 18.65 -19.17 -8.11
C ASP A 16 17.36 -18.32 -8.27
N ARG A 17 16.52 -18.66 -9.25
CA ARG A 17 15.36 -17.87 -9.71
C ARG A 17 14.25 -17.68 -8.65
N ARG A 18 14.45 -18.17 -7.42
CA ARG A 18 13.47 -18.06 -6.35
C ARG A 18 13.54 -16.72 -5.61
N ASP A 19 14.66 -16.01 -5.71
CA ASP A 19 14.88 -14.76 -4.95
C ASP A 19 14.96 -13.50 -5.83
N ASP A 20 14.90 -13.59 -7.16
CA ASP A 20 14.95 -12.44 -8.05
C ASP A 20 13.54 -12.09 -8.57
N PHE A 21 12.94 -11.06 -8.01
CA PHE A 21 11.62 -10.58 -8.41
C PHE A 21 11.65 -9.10 -8.81
N VAL A 22 10.75 -8.75 -9.72
CA VAL A 22 10.43 -7.39 -10.13
C VAL A 22 8.97 -7.12 -9.81
N ILE A 23 8.72 -6.17 -8.93
CA ILE A 23 7.39 -5.77 -8.47
C ILE A 23 7.03 -4.43 -9.08
N LEU A 24 5.93 -4.36 -9.82
CA LEU A 24 5.24 -3.13 -10.17
C LEU A 24 4.11 -2.90 -9.18
N ALA A 25 4.16 -1.83 -8.40
CA ALA A 25 3.11 -1.48 -7.44
C ALA A 25 2.38 -0.20 -7.82
N LEU A 26 1.07 -0.17 -7.61
CA LEU A 26 0.19 0.94 -7.94
C LEU A 26 -0.63 1.34 -6.72
N GLU A 27 -0.76 2.66 -6.47
CA GLU A 27 -1.54 3.18 -5.35
C GLU A 27 -2.25 4.47 -5.73
N SER A 28 -3.54 4.59 -5.41
CA SER A 28 -4.31 5.81 -5.61
C SER A 28 -5.50 5.97 -4.65
N SER A 29 -5.41 5.35 -3.46
CA SER A 29 -6.47 5.41 -2.43
C SER A 29 -6.42 6.66 -1.55
N ALA A 30 -5.34 7.43 -1.63
CA ALA A 30 -5.17 8.73 -0.98
C ALA A 30 -5.31 9.88 -1.98
N ASP A 31 -5.05 11.12 -1.56
CA ASP A 31 -5.06 12.32 -2.42
C ASP A 31 -3.82 12.39 -3.32
N ARG A 32 -3.41 11.23 -3.85
CA ARG A 32 -2.28 11.07 -4.78
C ARG A 32 -2.44 9.81 -5.62
N ALA A 33 -1.80 9.80 -6.77
CA ALA A 33 -1.59 8.60 -7.56
C ALA A 33 -0.10 8.30 -7.64
N SER A 34 0.30 7.05 -7.51
CA SER A 34 1.70 6.65 -7.58
C SER A 34 1.90 5.28 -8.20
N ALA A 35 3.05 5.09 -8.83
CA ALA A 35 3.53 3.81 -9.31
C ALA A 35 4.99 3.63 -8.90
N ALA A 36 5.36 2.44 -8.46
CA ALA A 36 6.72 2.10 -8.07
C ALA A 36 7.16 0.79 -8.69
N VAL A 37 8.44 0.71 -9.00
CA VAL A 37 9.14 -0.52 -9.40
C VAL A 37 10.17 -0.85 -8.36
N VAL A 38 10.09 -2.06 -7.83
CA VAL A 38 11.07 -2.62 -6.89
C VAL A 38 11.65 -3.89 -7.48
N ARG A 39 12.97 -3.97 -7.54
CA ARG A 39 13.72 -5.16 -7.93
C ARG A 39 14.55 -5.63 -6.73
N THR A 40 14.67 -6.94 -6.54
CA THR A 40 15.46 -7.54 -5.47
C THR A 40 16.85 -6.91 -5.38
N GLY A 41 17.23 -6.44 -4.20
CA GLY A 41 18.56 -5.88 -3.93
C GLY A 41 18.82 -4.49 -4.55
N MET A 42 17.81 -3.83 -5.13
CA MET A 42 17.93 -2.51 -5.74
C MET A 42 17.09 -1.45 -5.01
N PRO A 43 17.49 -0.18 -5.05
CA PRO A 43 16.60 0.92 -4.65
C PRO A 43 15.30 0.88 -5.46
N GLY A 44 14.19 1.22 -4.81
CA GLY A 44 12.92 1.35 -5.53
C GLY A 44 12.86 2.65 -6.34
N ILE A 45 12.30 2.60 -7.53
CA ILE A 45 11.96 3.74 -8.36
C ILE A 45 10.48 4.05 -8.18
N GLN A 46 10.13 5.31 -7.95
CA GLN A 46 8.75 5.74 -7.78
C GLN A 46 8.46 7.00 -8.56
N HIS A 47 7.31 7.00 -9.24
CA HIS A 47 6.68 8.20 -9.77
C HIS A 47 5.38 8.47 -9.02
N LEU A 48 5.16 9.72 -8.65
CA LEU A 48 4.06 10.16 -7.82
C LEU A 48 3.49 11.47 -8.36
N HIS A 49 2.17 11.60 -8.32
CA HIS A 49 1.45 12.82 -8.66
C HIS A 49 0.42 13.13 -7.57
N GLU A 50 0.55 14.30 -6.95
CA GLU A 50 -0.39 14.79 -5.96
C GLU A 50 -1.61 15.39 -6.67
N ALA A 51 -2.75 14.76 -6.55
CA ALA A 51 -4.02 15.21 -7.09
C ALA A 51 -5.19 14.56 -6.39
N ARG A 52 -6.25 15.32 -6.14
CA ARG A 52 -7.50 14.78 -5.59
C ARG A 52 -8.36 14.06 -6.63
N HIS A 53 -8.15 14.36 -7.91
CA HIS A 53 -8.94 13.85 -9.02
C HIS A 53 -8.05 13.52 -10.23
N GLY A 54 -8.58 12.72 -11.18
CA GLY A 54 -7.88 12.41 -12.42
C GLY A 54 -6.93 11.21 -12.36
N HIS A 55 -6.90 10.46 -11.25
CA HIS A 55 -6.00 9.31 -11.03
C HIS A 55 -6.06 8.28 -12.16
N ALA A 56 -7.23 8.06 -12.76
CA ALA A 56 -7.42 7.04 -13.81
C ALA A 56 -6.58 7.31 -15.07
N ALA A 57 -6.41 8.58 -15.46
CA ALA A 57 -5.57 8.94 -16.59
C ALA A 57 -4.07 8.83 -16.27
N LEU A 58 -3.70 9.11 -15.04
CA LEU A 58 -2.30 9.24 -14.62
C LEU A 58 -1.65 7.91 -14.25
N ILE A 59 -2.39 6.96 -13.67
CA ILE A 59 -1.80 5.76 -13.05
C ILE A 59 -0.99 4.93 -14.04
N SER A 60 -1.45 4.79 -15.29
CA SER A 60 -0.74 4.05 -16.33
C SER A 60 0.47 4.81 -16.87
N GLU A 61 0.44 6.14 -16.88
CA GLU A 61 1.58 6.97 -17.26
C GLU A 61 2.68 6.92 -16.21
N LEU A 62 2.31 6.99 -14.92
CA LEU A 62 3.24 6.84 -13.81
C LEU A 62 3.88 5.45 -13.80
N ALA A 63 3.11 4.40 -14.09
CA ALA A 63 3.64 3.04 -14.20
C ALA A 63 4.68 2.93 -15.33
N ARG A 64 4.36 3.47 -16.52
CA ARG A 64 5.30 3.47 -17.65
C ARG A 64 6.58 4.27 -17.34
N ALA A 65 6.44 5.41 -16.68
CA ALA A 65 7.58 6.23 -16.28
C ALA A 65 8.48 5.50 -15.28
N ALA A 66 7.89 4.84 -14.26
CA ALA A 66 8.64 4.06 -13.27
C ALA A 66 9.37 2.87 -13.90
N LEU A 67 8.73 2.15 -14.83
CA LEU A 67 9.35 1.04 -15.57
C LEU A 67 10.50 1.53 -16.44
N ALA A 68 10.31 2.62 -17.19
CA ALA A 68 11.34 3.19 -18.07
C ALA A 68 12.57 3.65 -17.27
N GLU A 69 12.36 4.34 -16.14
CA GLU A 69 13.46 4.80 -15.29
C GLU A 69 14.17 3.62 -14.61
N ALA A 70 13.44 2.58 -14.21
CA ALA A 70 14.01 1.36 -13.66
C ALA A 70 14.72 0.49 -14.71
N GLY A 71 14.61 0.79 -15.99
CA GLY A 71 15.13 -0.02 -17.10
C GLY A 71 14.51 -1.42 -17.13
N VAL A 72 13.22 -1.53 -16.79
CA VAL A 72 12.46 -2.79 -16.70
C VAL A 72 11.51 -2.89 -17.87
N GLU A 73 11.64 -3.97 -18.65
CA GLU A 73 10.69 -4.29 -19.71
C GLU A 73 9.45 -5.00 -19.12
N PRO A 74 8.27 -4.88 -19.74
CA PRO A 74 7.04 -5.48 -19.22
C PRO A 74 7.10 -6.98 -18.98
N ASP A 75 7.86 -7.74 -19.76
CA ASP A 75 8.04 -9.19 -19.63
C ASP A 75 9.00 -9.60 -18.48
N GLU A 76 9.70 -8.64 -17.88
CA GLU A 76 10.52 -8.86 -16.68
C GLU A 76 9.70 -8.75 -15.39
N ILE A 77 8.48 -8.19 -15.43
CA ILE A 77 7.63 -8.04 -14.26
C ILE A 77 7.19 -9.41 -13.78
N THR A 78 7.52 -9.74 -12.53
CA THR A 78 7.11 -11.02 -11.90
C THR A 78 5.88 -10.87 -11.03
N HIS A 79 5.68 -9.68 -10.43
CA HIS A 79 4.56 -9.39 -9.55
C HIS A 79 3.99 -8.00 -9.85
N VAL A 80 2.67 -7.90 -9.79
CA VAL A 80 1.95 -6.62 -9.84
C VAL A 80 1.17 -6.47 -8.53
N ALA A 81 1.39 -5.36 -7.83
CA ALA A 81 0.75 -5.09 -6.55
C ALA A 81 -0.15 -3.84 -6.61
N ALA A 82 -1.19 -3.80 -5.79
CA ALA A 82 -1.97 -2.58 -5.57
C ALA A 82 -2.51 -2.50 -4.15
N GLY A 83 -2.66 -1.27 -3.66
CA GLY A 83 -3.45 -1.00 -2.47
C GLY A 83 -4.89 -1.40 -2.69
N ARG A 84 -5.46 -2.17 -1.73
CA ARG A 84 -6.85 -2.66 -1.81
C ARG A 84 -7.78 -1.96 -0.84
N GLY A 85 -7.26 -0.98 -0.08
CA GLY A 85 -7.98 -0.22 0.93
C GLY A 85 -7.60 -0.57 2.37
N PRO A 86 -8.26 0.07 3.33
CA PRO A 86 -9.30 1.09 3.15
C PRO A 86 -8.75 2.42 2.62
N GLY A 87 -9.63 3.22 2.01
CA GLY A 87 -9.30 4.51 1.42
C GLY A 87 -10.34 4.96 0.39
N SER A 88 -9.99 5.91 -0.47
CA SER A 88 -10.87 6.44 -1.51
C SER A 88 -11.43 5.34 -2.40
N PHE A 89 -12.76 5.20 -2.43
CA PHE A 89 -13.47 4.17 -3.19
C PHE A 89 -13.16 4.20 -4.70
N THR A 90 -13.11 5.39 -5.29
CA THR A 90 -12.77 5.57 -6.71
C THR A 90 -11.28 5.28 -6.95
N GLY A 91 -10.40 5.83 -6.10
CA GLY A 91 -8.96 5.62 -6.21
C GLY A 91 -8.59 4.15 -6.14
N LEU A 92 -9.10 3.40 -5.15
CA LEU A 92 -8.87 1.96 -5.02
C LEU A 92 -9.19 1.19 -6.29
N ARG A 93 -10.34 1.48 -6.90
CA ARG A 93 -10.76 0.80 -8.13
C ARG A 93 -9.86 1.13 -9.31
N VAL A 94 -9.35 2.35 -9.39
CA VAL A 94 -8.39 2.78 -10.41
C VAL A 94 -7.09 1.98 -10.29
N ALA A 95 -6.48 1.94 -9.11
CA ALA A 95 -5.24 1.20 -8.87
C ALA A 95 -5.43 -0.31 -9.11
N LEU A 96 -6.50 -0.91 -8.58
CA LEU A 96 -6.79 -2.33 -8.74
C LEU A 96 -7.10 -2.72 -10.19
N ALA A 97 -7.83 -1.88 -10.94
CA ALA A 97 -8.12 -2.13 -12.35
C ALA A 97 -6.84 -2.07 -13.20
N ALA A 98 -6.00 -1.06 -12.98
CA ALA A 98 -4.73 -0.93 -13.66
C ALA A 98 -3.79 -2.12 -13.31
N ALA A 99 -3.69 -2.50 -12.04
CA ALA A 99 -2.90 -3.65 -11.61
C ALA A 99 -3.36 -4.96 -12.24
N LYS A 100 -4.67 -5.20 -12.31
CA LYS A 100 -5.24 -6.36 -13.04
C LYS A 100 -4.88 -6.33 -14.53
N GLY A 101 -4.95 -5.15 -15.15
CA GLY A 101 -4.57 -4.97 -16.55
C GLY A 101 -3.11 -5.32 -16.80
N PHE A 102 -2.19 -4.82 -15.97
CA PHE A 102 -0.77 -5.17 -16.04
C PHE A 102 -0.52 -6.65 -15.77
N SER A 103 -1.12 -7.22 -14.72
CA SER A 103 -1.00 -8.65 -14.40
C SER A 103 -1.46 -9.54 -15.58
N LEU A 104 -2.58 -9.20 -16.21
CA LEU A 104 -3.10 -9.93 -17.35
C LEU A 104 -2.19 -9.81 -18.58
N ALA A 105 -1.67 -8.60 -18.86
CA ALA A 105 -0.85 -8.33 -20.02
C ALA A 105 0.55 -8.95 -19.93
N THR A 106 1.11 -9.04 -18.73
CA THR A 106 2.49 -9.53 -18.49
C THR A 106 2.53 -11.00 -18.03
N GLY A 107 1.41 -11.56 -17.58
CA GLY A 107 1.38 -12.85 -16.91
C GLY A 107 1.93 -12.85 -15.48
N ALA A 108 2.26 -11.68 -14.94
CA ALA A 108 2.78 -11.51 -13.58
C ALA A 108 1.72 -11.84 -12.51
N SER A 109 2.17 -12.34 -11.36
CA SER A 109 1.30 -12.63 -10.22
C SER A 109 0.71 -11.34 -9.64
N GLY A 110 -0.62 -11.28 -9.49
CA GLY A 110 -1.33 -10.12 -8.96
C GLY A 110 -1.55 -10.21 -7.45
N THR A 111 -1.16 -9.16 -6.70
CA THR A 111 -1.25 -9.12 -5.23
C THR A 111 -1.93 -7.85 -4.74
N GLY A 112 -2.96 -8.01 -3.91
CA GLY A 112 -3.58 -6.90 -3.17
C GLY A 112 -2.93 -6.69 -1.81
N VAL A 113 -2.84 -5.43 -1.36
CA VAL A 113 -2.24 -5.08 -0.05
C VAL A 113 -3.18 -4.17 0.72
N SER A 114 -3.38 -4.46 2.01
CA SER A 114 -4.06 -3.51 2.90
C SER A 114 -3.26 -2.20 2.98
N CYS A 115 -3.93 -1.07 2.71
CA CYS A 115 -3.29 0.24 2.79
C CYS A 115 -2.83 0.55 4.21
N LEU A 116 -3.57 0.11 5.23
CA LEU A 116 -3.18 0.26 6.64
C LEU A 116 -1.94 -0.59 6.96
N ALA A 117 -1.86 -1.82 6.45
CA ALA A 117 -0.68 -2.66 6.65
C ALA A 117 0.58 -2.10 5.97
N ALA A 118 0.44 -1.55 4.75
CA ALA A 118 1.58 -0.91 4.08
C ALA A 118 2.05 0.36 4.79
N ALA A 119 1.12 1.17 5.31
CA ALA A 119 1.44 2.34 6.12
C ALA A 119 2.13 1.94 7.44
N ALA A 120 1.61 0.92 8.16
CA ALA A 120 2.23 0.41 9.38
C ALA A 120 3.64 -0.14 9.12
N TYR A 121 3.83 -0.87 8.04
CA TYR A 121 5.15 -1.36 7.62
C TYR A 121 6.15 -0.23 7.39
N ALA A 122 5.75 0.83 6.68
CA ALA A 122 6.59 2.00 6.46
C ALA A 122 6.93 2.77 7.76
N ALA A 123 6.07 2.67 8.77
CA ALA A 123 6.28 3.29 10.08
C ALA A 123 7.03 2.41 11.09
N SER A 124 7.24 1.13 10.79
CA SER A 124 7.77 0.13 11.74
C SER A 124 9.11 0.52 12.38
N THR A 125 10.01 1.16 11.62
CA THR A 125 11.31 1.62 12.12
C THR A 125 11.22 2.79 13.12
N ARG A 126 10.06 3.48 13.19
CA ARG A 126 9.83 4.63 14.08
C ARG A 126 9.01 4.26 15.33
N ALA A 127 8.52 3.03 15.40
CA ALA A 127 7.62 2.59 16.47
C ALA A 127 8.32 2.30 17.81
N ASP A 128 9.66 2.35 17.87
CA ASP A 128 10.48 2.12 19.07
C ASP A 128 10.07 0.84 19.85
N GLY A 129 9.70 -0.22 19.15
CA GLY A 129 9.22 -1.48 19.72
C GLY A 129 7.78 -1.46 20.23
N GLY A 130 7.09 -0.32 20.17
CA GLY A 130 5.67 -0.17 20.54
C GLY A 130 4.70 -0.61 19.45
N HIS A 131 3.40 -0.48 19.75
CA HIS A 131 2.33 -0.75 18.78
C HIS A 131 2.12 0.42 17.82
N ILE A 132 1.57 0.11 16.65
CA ILE A 132 1.22 1.09 15.60
C ILE A 132 -0.27 1.00 15.32
N ILE A 133 -0.95 2.15 15.35
CA ILE A 133 -2.31 2.31 14.86
C ILE A 133 -2.21 3.01 13.49
N ALA A 134 -2.48 2.27 12.43
CA ALA A 134 -2.58 2.87 11.09
C ALA A 134 -4.03 3.29 10.84
N THR A 135 -4.20 4.50 10.28
CA THR A 135 -5.52 5.11 10.08
C THR A 135 -5.72 5.59 8.64
N ALA A 136 -6.98 5.52 8.17
CA ALA A 136 -7.42 6.08 6.90
C ALA A 136 -8.76 6.82 7.07
N ASP A 137 -8.91 7.96 6.40
CA ASP A 137 -10.11 8.78 6.43
C ASP A 137 -11.28 8.07 5.71
N THR A 138 -12.42 7.94 6.39
CA THR A 138 -13.67 7.41 5.80
C THR A 138 -14.38 8.44 4.91
N ARG A 139 -13.96 9.69 4.94
CA ARG A 139 -14.63 10.87 4.33
C ARG A 139 -16.02 11.16 4.90
N ARG A 140 -16.29 10.69 6.14
CA ARG A 140 -17.58 10.88 6.86
C ARG A 140 -17.39 11.42 8.27
N GLY A 141 -16.18 11.88 8.62
CA GLY A 141 -15.83 12.37 9.95
C GLY A 141 -15.23 11.31 10.88
N SER A 142 -15.24 10.03 10.46
CA SER A 142 -14.63 8.92 11.18
C SER A 142 -13.36 8.43 10.49
N PHE A 143 -12.64 7.49 11.12
CA PHE A 143 -11.41 6.90 10.60
C PHE A 143 -11.48 5.38 10.66
N PHE A 144 -11.08 4.71 9.59
CA PHE A 144 -10.69 3.31 9.66
C PHE A 144 -9.36 3.22 10.41
N ALA A 145 -9.29 2.29 11.35
CA ALA A 145 -8.09 2.07 12.16
C ALA A 145 -7.81 0.58 12.33
N GLN A 146 -6.54 0.23 12.40
CA GLN A 146 -6.09 -1.13 12.70
C GLN A 146 -4.82 -1.08 13.55
N LEU A 147 -4.75 -1.95 14.55
CA LEU A 147 -3.61 -2.08 15.44
C LEU A 147 -2.62 -3.10 14.89
N PHE A 148 -1.34 -2.77 14.97
CA PHE A 148 -0.22 -3.59 14.51
C PHE A 148 0.87 -3.67 15.60
N THR A 149 1.68 -4.73 15.55
CA THR A 149 2.97 -4.77 16.26
C THR A 149 3.95 -3.75 15.66
N ALA A 150 5.07 -3.53 16.34
CA ALA A 150 6.20 -2.77 15.78
C ALA A 150 6.75 -3.37 14.47
N ALA A 151 6.58 -4.67 14.25
CA ALA A 151 6.97 -5.36 13.02
C ALA A 151 5.90 -5.28 11.91
N ALA A 152 4.81 -4.53 12.14
CA ALA A 152 3.67 -4.37 11.26
C ALA A 152 2.84 -5.66 11.05
N ASP A 153 2.87 -6.58 12.00
CA ASP A 153 1.95 -7.71 12.02
C ASP A 153 0.61 -7.26 12.63
N PRO A 154 -0.55 -7.61 12.05
CA PRO A 154 -1.84 -7.16 12.54
C PRO A 154 -2.19 -7.80 13.89
N LEU A 155 -2.62 -6.99 14.85
CA LEU A 155 -3.10 -7.39 16.18
C LEU A 155 -4.62 -7.30 16.31
N SER A 156 -5.29 -6.59 15.41
CA SER A 156 -6.75 -6.44 15.39
C SER A 156 -7.32 -6.58 13.99
N GLY A 157 -8.64 -6.73 13.90
CA GLY A 157 -9.39 -6.40 12.69
C GLY A 157 -9.36 -4.89 12.42
N ILE A 158 -9.84 -4.50 11.24
CA ILE A 158 -10.07 -3.08 10.92
C ILE A 158 -11.38 -2.67 11.60
N ILE A 159 -11.34 -1.57 12.33
CA ILE A 159 -12.51 -0.95 12.98
C ILE A 159 -12.70 0.45 12.43
N GLU A 160 -13.89 1.01 12.58
CA GLU A 160 -14.18 2.41 12.35
C GLU A 160 -14.24 3.12 13.70
N ILE A 161 -13.51 4.23 13.84
CA ILE A 161 -13.46 5.05 15.05
C ILE A 161 -14.00 6.44 14.69
N ASP A 162 -15.02 6.86 15.43
CA ASP A 162 -15.53 8.22 15.40
C ASP A 162 -14.87 9.01 16.55
N PRO A 163 -14.15 10.10 16.29
CA PRO A 163 -13.56 10.91 17.35
C PRO A 163 -14.58 11.51 18.33
N GLU A 164 -15.85 11.66 17.92
CA GLU A 164 -16.93 12.18 18.76
C GLU A 164 -17.61 11.10 19.62
N ASP A 165 -17.51 9.84 19.20
CA ASP A 165 -18.02 8.68 19.95
C ASP A 165 -16.88 8.04 20.75
N HIS A 166 -16.75 8.44 22.01
CA HIS A 166 -15.69 8.02 22.95
C HIS A 166 -15.78 6.51 23.30
N THR A 167 -15.84 5.65 22.29
CA THR A 167 -15.76 4.20 22.51
C THR A 167 -14.40 3.87 23.12
N PRO A 168 -14.34 3.26 24.33
CA PRO A 168 -13.06 2.95 24.96
C PRO A 168 -12.24 2.02 24.07
N LEU A 169 -11.02 2.44 23.74
CA LEU A 169 -10.05 1.57 23.08
C LEU A 169 -9.62 0.45 24.03
N ALA A 170 -9.48 -0.76 23.52
CA ALA A 170 -8.91 -1.85 24.29
C ALA A 170 -7.48 -1.51 24.77
N GLY A 171 -7.05 -2.05 25.92
CA GLY A 171 -5.77 -1.68 26.55
C GLY A 171 -4.54 -1.76 25.65
N ALA A 172 -4.52 -2.67 24.66
CA ALA A 172 -3.42 -2.80 23.69
C ALA A 172 -3.25 -1.58 22.75
N TRP A 173 -4.25 -0.70 22.66
CA TRP A 173 -4.19 0.53 21.88
C TRP A 173 -3.52 1.68 22.65
N HIS A 174 -3.47 1.59 23.99
CA HIS A 174 -2.89 2.63 24.84
C HIS A 174 -1.38 2.78 24.57
N GLY A 175 -0.92 4.03 24.47
CA GLY A 175 0.47 4.38 24.21
C GLY A 175 0.97 4.02 22.81
N ALA A 176 0.10 3.57 21.90
CA ALA A 176 0.49 3.23 20.55
C ALA A 176 0.83 4.48 19.72
N MET A 177 1.73 4.33 18.75
CA MET A 177 1.99 5.34 17.74
C MET A 177 0.84 5.36 16.73
N VAL A 178 0.26 6.53 16.47
CA VAL A 178 -0.83 6.70 15.48
C VAL A 178 -0.29 7.37 14.23
N ILE A 179 -0.57 6.75 13.07
CA ILE A 179 -0.16 7.25 11.76
C ILE A 179 -1.35 7.39 10.82
N GLY A 180 -1.18 8.17 9.78
CA GLY A 180 -2.18 8.40 8.74
C GLY A 180 -3.16 9.53 9.06
N ALA A 181 -4.30 9.54 8.38
CA ALA A 181 -5.24 10.66 8.42
C ALA A 181 -5.83 10.94 9.81
N GLY A 182 -5.98 9.91 10.65
CA GLY A 182 -6.50 10.02 12.00
C GLY A 182 -5.45 10.35 13.07
N ALA A 183 -4.17 10.50 12.74
CA ALA A 183 -3.11 10.63 13.73
C ALA A 183 -3.33 11.80 14.71
N GLY A 184 -3.59 13.00 14.21
CA GLY A 184 -3.89 14.16 15.05
C GLY A 184 -5.26 14.06 15.73
N PRO A 185 -6.37 13.95 14.95
CA PRO A 185 -7.71 13.92 15.50
C PRO A 185 -7.95 12.82 16.56
N LEU A 186 -7.44 11.60 16.35
CA LEU A 186 -7.63 10.53 17.32
C LEU A 186 -6.75 10.69 18.57
N ALA A 187 -5.52 11.21 18.42
CA ALA A 187 -4.68 11.48 19.59
C ALA A 187 -5.26 12.58 20.47
N GLU A 188 -5.90 13.60 19.86
CA GLU A 188 -6.59 14.66 20.59
C GLU A 188 -7.88 14.16 21.26
N ALA A 189 -8.72 13.44 20.52
CA ALA A 189 -10.00 12.95 21.02
C ALA A 189 -9.87 11.84 22.08
N LEU A 190 -8.77 11.07 22.06
CA LEU A 190 -8.52 9.90 22.91
C LEU A 190 -7.29 10.15 23.81
N ASP A 191 -7.20 11.34 24.42
CA ASP A 191 -6.06 11.77 25.25
C ASP A 191 -5.79 10.78 26.41
N ASP A 192 -6.83 10.22 27.03
CA ASP A 192 -6.73 9.21 28.08
C ASP A 192 -6.00 7.92 27.63
N ALA A 193 -5.97 7.65 26.34
CA ALA A 193 -5.26 6.49 25.80
C ALA A 193 -3.74 6.73 25.65
N GLY A 194 -3.26 7.96 25.86
CA GLY A 194 -1.84 8.32 25.74
C GLY A 194 -1.27 8.00 24.36
N LEU A 195 -2.05 8.18 23.29
CA LEU A 195 -1.64 7.93 21.93
C LEU A 195 -0.51 8.88 21.49
N ARG A 196 0.41 8.38 20.68
CA ARG A 196 1.56 9.15 20.17
C ARG A 196 1.39 9.43 18.69
N PRO A 197 0.89 10.61 18.27
CA PRO A 197 0.69 10.92 16.87
C PRO A 197 2.02 11.11 16.13
N ASP A 198 2.23 10.38 15.03
CA ASP A 198 3.30 10.66 14.07
C ASP A 198 2.73 11.41 12.86
N LEU A 199 2.73 12.74 12.95
CA LEU A 199 2.24 13.63 11.89
C LEU A 199 3.22 13.75 10.72
N SER A 200 4.43 13.20 10.85
CA SER A 200 5.42 13.18 9.77
C SER A 200 5.28 11.98 8.84
N ALA A 201 4.46 10.99 9.22
CA ALA A 201 4.22 9.82 8.39
C ALA A 201 3.59 10.23 7.04
N PRO A 202 4.21 9.91 5.89
CA PRO A 202 3.64 10.27 4.60
C PRO A 202 2.33 9.50 4.36
N PRO A 203 1.40 10.06 3.58
CA PRO A 203 0.27 9.30 3.07
C PRO A 203 0.73 8.06 2.33
N ILE A 204 -0.15 7.03 2.30
CA ILE A 204 0.13 5.78 1.58
C ILE A 204 0.54 6.04 0.13
N ASP A 205 1.52 5.30 -0.36
CA ASP A 205 2.01 5.32 -1.73
C ASP A 205 2.41 3.94 -2.25
N SER A 206 2.72 3.86 -3.54
CA SER A 206 3.09 2.62 -4.22
C SER A 206 4.40 2.01 -3.73
N LEU A 207 5.35 2.82 -3.26
CA LEU A 207 6.63 2.29 -2.77
C LEU A 207 6.43 1.54 -1.44
N GLN A 208 5.58 2.04 -0.56
CA GLN A 208 5.19 1.36 0.67
C GLN A 208 4.49 0.04 0.37
N VAL A 209 3.58 0.02 -0.61
CA VAL A 209 2.92 -1.21 -1.10
C VAL A 209 3.95 -2.20 -1.63
N ALA A 210 4.87 -1.76 -2.50
CA ALA A 210 5.90 -2.61 -3.09
C ALA A 210 6.81 -3.24 -2.03
N ARG A 211 7.26 -2.47 -1.05
CA ARG A 211 8.17 -2.93 0.01
C ARG A 211 7.52 -3.94 0.96
N LEU A 212 6.23 -3.77 1.26
CA LEU A 212 5.51 -4.78 2.03
C LEU A 212 5.36 -6.09 1.24
N VAL A 213 5.05 -6.01 -0.07
CA VAL A 213 4.97 -7.20 -0.94
C VAL A 213 6.32 -7.89 -1.06
N GLU A 214 7.41 -7.14 -1.28
CA GLU A 214 8.79 -7.63 -1.27
C GLU A 214 9.07 -8.47 -0.01
N THR A 215 8.75 -7.91 1.16
CA THR A 215 8.94 -8.59 2.44
C THR A 215 8.08 -9.85 2.56
N ARG A 216 6.83 -9.82 2.11
CA ARG A 216 5.95 -11.00 2.15
C ARG A 216 6.42 -12.12 1.23
N ILE A 217 6.85 -11.79 0.02
CA ILE A 217 7.41 -12.77 -0.93
C ILE A 217 8.67 -13.40 -0.34
N SER A 218 9.60 -12.60 0.15
CA SER A 218 10.86 -13.09 0.75
C SER A 218 10.65 -14.00 1.96
N LYS A 219 9.54 -13.80 2.70
CA LYS A 219 9.15 -14.64 3.84
C LYS A 219 8.28 -15.84 3.43
N GLY A 220 7.96 -16.01 2.15
CA GLY A 220 7.05 -17.06 1.67
C GLY A 220 5.62 -16.95 2.19
N LEU A 221 5.16 -15.72 2.53
CA LEU A 221 3.81 -15.49 3.05
C LEU A 221 2.77 -15.46 1.92
N ASP A 222 1.56 -15.90 2.25
CA ASP A 222 0.43 -15.89 1.33
C ASP A 222 0.14 -14.48 0.81
N GLN A 223 -0.20 -14.42 -0.47
CA GLN A 223 -0.54 -13.19 -1.16
C GLN A 223 -2.06 -13.04 -1.25
N GLU A 224 -2.53 -11.83 -0.99
CA GLU A 224 -3.95 -11.51 -1.08
C GLU A 224 -4.35 -11.16 -2.52
N PRO A 225 -5.58 -11.48 -2.95
CA PRO A 225 -5.99 -11.19 -4.32
C PRO A 225 -6.14 -9.69 -4.59
N LEU A 226 -6.02 -9.29 -5.88
CA LEU A 226 -6.31 -7.93 -6.35
C LEU A 226 -7.84 -7.63 -6.30
N LEU A 227 -8.41 -7.69 -5.10
CA LEU A 227 -9.83 -7.39 -4.83
C LEU A 227 -9.93 -6.28 -3.78
N PRO A 228 -10.88 -5.36 -3.91
CA PRO A 228 -11.06 -4.30 -2.93
C PRO A 228 -11.40 -4.87 -1.54
N LEU A 229 -10.81 -4.27 -0.52
CA LEU A 229 -11.12 -4.55 0.89
C LEU A 229 -12.19 -3.55 1.36
N TYR A 230 -13.44 -3.99 1.39
CA TYR A 230 -14.54 -3.21 1.92
C TYR A 230 -14.70 -3.52 3.41
N VAL A 231 -14.43 -2.53 4.25
CA VAL A 231 -14.56 -2.63 5.72
C VAL A 231 -16.02 -2.49 6.15
N THR A 232 -16.76 -1.61 5.46
CA THR A 232 -18.20 -1.37 5.68
C THR A 232 -18.96 -1.73 4.41
N PRO A 233 -20.18 -2.31 4.48
CA PRO A 233 -21.00 -2.49 3.30
C PRO A 233 -21.15 -1.17 2.54
N ALA A 234 -21.00 -1.19 1.22
CA ALA A 234 -21.18 0.01 0.40
C ALA A 234 -22.54 0.64 0.73
N PHE A 235 -22.52 1.91 1.16
CA PHE A 235 -23.75 2.66 1.44
C PHE A 235 -24.41 2.94 0.09
N LEU A 236 -25.43 2.16 -0.26
CA LEU A 236 -26.14 2.25 -1.54
C LEU A 236 -27.14 3.41 -1.59
N GLY A 237 -26.91 4.46 -0.80
CA GLY A 237 -27.67 5.73 -0.95
C GLY A 237 -29.21 5.61 -0.83
N LEU A 238 -29.71 4.59 -0.15
CA LEU A 238 -31.13 4.53 0.15
C LEU A 238 -31.42 5.60 1.20
N SER A 239 -31.99 6.74 0.74
CA SER A 239 -32.51 7.77 1.63
C SER A 239 -33.47 7.14 2.63
N LYS A 240 -33.27 7.42 3.93
CA LYS A 240 -34.29 7.15 4.94
C LYS A 240 -35.55 7.91 4.52
N GLN A 241 -36.62 7.17 4.20
CA GLN A 241 -37.97 7.71 4.11
C GLN A 241 -38.45 8.09 5.50
#